data_e20ba9845b4e0bfd531dfbe47927dbc2
#
_entry.id   e20ba9845b4e0bfd531dfbe47927dbc2
#
_cell.length_a   1.000
_cell.length_b   1.000
_cell.length_c   1.000
_cell.angle_alpha   90.00
_cell.angle_beta   90.00
_cell.angle_gamma   90.00
#
_symmetry.space_group_name_H-M   'P 1'
#
loop_
_entity.id
_entity.type
_entity.pdbx_description
1 polymer ?
#
loop_
_entity_poly.entity_id
_entity_poly.type
_entity_poly.pdbx_seq_one_letter_code
_entity_poly.pdbx_strand_id
1 'polypeptide(L)'
;PGDGKEKKVRRTGRNLGIEPFDPVKHVAKEKADMASMWLVLGFALLVTLLMRYVLMGVTDPENSKILYILPLTCIFLIPTLHRTIMPERFVEHYGGGTWFKAAFLHTFTFLALSFLLVNPPFGDIAAPELAKSWTVIADDGEEIEYPFDVSTKGTTLTWHTNGSTNLQGDAWLLFGLMDNKNSDGATVNVTRTYQNSPTTGELNTSYYIDNLEAIKNGTSSSNDTSPNLTPHGDQDQPFAIFLGTDLGEGTHEITVVITEDGDPWENVQTYYWTLEIINISPFDQDSISE
;
A
#
# COMPACT_ATOMS: atom_id res chain seq x y z
N PRO A 1 -38.42 -55.92 48.42
CA PRO A 1 -37.43 -54.92 48.62
C PRO A 1 -37.56 -53.92 47.47
N GLY A 2 -38.06 -52.72 47.81
CA GLY A 2 -38.36 -51.66 46.86
C GLY A 2 -37.14 -50.79 46.63
N ASP A 3 -36.76 -50.66 45.37
CA ASP A 3 -35.68 -49.83 44.90
C ASP A 3 -36.15 -48.37 44.92
N GLY A 4 -35.75 -47.65 45.98
CA GLY A 4 -36.02 -46.23 46.16
C GLY A 4 -35.12 -45.38 45.28
N LYS A 5 -35.54 -45.05 44.05
CA LYS A 5 -34.90 -44.06 43.25
C LYS A 5 -34.97 -42.70 43.95
N GLU A 6 -33.84 -42.24 44.52
CA GLU A 6 -33.67 -40.88 45.00
C GLU A 6 -33.95 -39.90 43.87
N LYS A 7 -34.99 -39.08 44.01
CA LYS A 7 -35.32 -37.98 43.12
C LYS A 7 -34.19 -36.95 43.20
N LYS A 8 -33.38 -36.79 42.16
CA LYS A 8 -32.41 -35.71 42.04
C LYS A 8 -33.12 -34.36 42.28
N VAL A 9 -32.80 -33.74 43.41
CA VAL A 9 -33.29 -32.40 43.74
C VAL A 9 -32.79 -31.43 42.67
N ARG A 10 -33.72 -30.81 41.93
CA ARG A 10 -33.36 -29.75 40.98
C ARG A 10 -32.69 -28.61 41.74
N ARG A 11 -31.42 -28.36 41.46
CA ARG A 11 -30.66 -27.23 41.99
C ARG A 11 -31.32 -25.96 41.45
N THR A 12 -31.94 -25.16 42.31
CA THR A 12 -32.46 -23.83 41.98
C THR A 12 -31.28 -22.85 41.88
N GLY A 13 -31.37 -21.82 40.99
CA GLY A 13 -30.31 -20.83 40.78
C GLY A 13 -29.81 -20.18 42.09
N ARG A 14 -30.64 -20.08 43.12
CA ARG A 14 -30.27 -19.59 44.45
C ARG A 14 -29.22 -20.47 45.14
N ASN A 15 -29.24 -21.78 44.91
CA ASN A 15 -28.25 -22.72 45.47
C ASN A 15 -26.91 -22.70 44.67
N LEU A 16 -26.85 -21.98 43.59
CA LEU A 16 -25.67 -21.79 42.77
C LEU A 16 -25.04 -20.41 42.97
N GLY A 17 -25.52 -19.60 43.92
CA GLY A 17 -25.01 -18.24 44.17
C GLY A 17 -25.38 -17.24 43.07
N ILE A 18 -26.34 -17.55 42.21
CA ILE A 18 -26.81 -16.65 41.16
C ILE A 18 -27.84 -15.71 41.79
N GLU A 19 -27.54 -14.41 41.74
CA GLU A 19 -28.49 -13.37 42.19
C GLU A 19 -29.79 -13.45 41.37
N PRO A 20 -30.99 -13.24 42.02
CA PRO A 20 -32.25 -13.18 41.29
C PRO A 20 -32.20 -12.02 40.26
N PHE A 21 -32.75 -12.25 39.08
CA PHE A 21 -32.82 -11.23 38.02
C PHE A 21 -33.69 -10.05 38.49
N ASP A 22 -33.09 -8.85 38.51
CA ASP A 22 -33.77 -7.58 38.76
C ASP A 22 -33.89 -6.80 37.44
N PRO A 23 -35.10 -6.69 36.87
CA PRO A 23 -35.32 -5.99 35.60
C PRO A 23 -34.94 -4.51 35.65
N VAL A 24 -35.15 -3.84 36.81
CA VAL A 24 -34.86 -2.40 36.94
C VAL A 24 -33.37 -2.15 36.93
N LYS A 25 -32.62 -2.94 37.68
CA LYS A 25 -31.13 -2.87 37.70
C LYS A 25 -30.56 -3.21 36.35
N HIS A 26 -31.14 -4.18 35.64
CA HIS A 26 -30.69 -4.56 34.30
C HIS A 26 -30.88 -3.42 33.27
N VAL A 27 -32.07 -2.82 33.23
CA VAL A 27 -32.36 -1.68 32.33
C VAL A 27 -31.49 -0.47 32.66
N ALA A 28 -31.23 -0.19 33.95
CA ALA A 28 -30.32 0.90 34.34
C ALA A 28 -28.89 0.68 33.81
N LYS A 29 -28.39 -0.56 33.94
CA LYS A 29 -27.09 -0.94 33.42
C LYS A 29 -27.00 -0.85 31.87
N GLU A 30 -28.02 -1.32 31.16
CA GLU A 30 -28.05 -1.21 29.69
C GLU A 30 -28.04 0.25 29.22
N LYS A 31 -28.80 1.13 29.90
CA LYS A 31 -28.74 2.58 29.62
C LYS A 31 -27.35 3.18 29.86
N ALA A 32 -26.68 2.76 30.94
CA ALA A 32 -25.33 3.19 31.23
C ALA A 32 -24.34 2.67 30.19
N ASP A 33 -24.44 1.40 29.80
CA ASP A 33 -23.59 0.80 28.75
C ASP A 33 -23.81 1.48 27.39
N MET A 34 -25.06 1.81 27.04
CA MET A 34 -25.38 2.57 25.80
C MET A 34 -24.80 3.99 25.83
N ALA A 35 -24.90 4.69 26.96
CA ALA A 35 -24.32 6.01 27.14
C ALA A 35 -22.79 5.97 27.02
N SER A 36 -22.15 4.95 27.62
CA SER A 36 -20.72 4.69 27.48
C SER A 36 -20.33 4.47 26.02
N MET A 37 -21.08 3.67 25.28
CA MET A 37 -20.84 3.40 23.86
C MET A 37 -20.82 4.70 23.04
N TRP A 38 -21.84 5.57 23.18
CA TRP A 38 -21.90 6.82 22.44
C TRP A 38 -20.79 7.80 22.81
N LEU A 39 -20.41 7.87 24.08
CA LEU A 39 -19.29 8.69 24.54
C LEU A 39 -17.98 8.23 23.89
N VAL A 40 -17.73 6.91 23.86
CA VAL A 40 -16.51 6.34 23.29
C VAL A 40 -16.46 6.53 21.77
N LEU A 41 -17.58 6.34 21.07
CA LEU A 41 -17.66 6.61 19.63
C LEU A 41 -17.38 8.08 19.31
N GLY A 42 -17.98 9.02 20.05
CA GLY A 42 -17.72 10.45 19.87
C GLY A 42 -16.28 10.83 20.20
N PHE A 43 -15.70 10.22 21.24
CA PHE A 43 -14.29 10.43 21.59
C PHE A 43 -13.35 9.88 20.52
N ALA A 44 -13.58 8.65 20.03
CA ALA A 44 -12.78 8.06 18.95
C ALA A 44 -12.86 8.90 17.67
N LEU A 45 -14.06 9.39 17.30
CA LEU A 45 -14.23 10.29 16.18
C LEU A 45 -13.41 11.57 16.34
N LEU A 46 -13.50 12.22 17.52
CA LEU A 46 -12.73 13.44 17.80
C LEU A 46 -11.22 13.19 17.68
N VAL A 47 -10.73 12.10 18.28
CA VAL A 47 -9.30 11.73 18.24
C VAL A 47 -8.86 11.47 16.80
N THR A 48 -9.70 10.81 15.98
CA THR A 48 -9.39 10.55 14.57
C THR A 48 -9.33 11.84 13.75
N LEU A 49 -10.29 12.75 13.97
CA LEU A 49 -10.29 14.04 13.28
C LEU A 49 -9.07 14.90 13.66
N LEU A 50 -8.68 14.89 14.95
CA LEU A 50 -7.46 15.56 15.40
C LEU A 50 -6.21 14.94 14.76
N MET A 51 -6.14 13.61 14.70
CA MET A 51 -5.05 12.92 14.02
C MET A 51 -4.97 13.37 12.55
N ARG A 52 -6.07 13.27 11.81
CA ARG A 52 -6.10 13.54 10.36
C ARG A 52 -5.83 15.00 10.01
N TYR A 53 -6.52 15.95 10.65
CA TYR A 53 -6.50 17.36 10.24
C TYR A 53 -5.54 18.24 11.03
N VAL A 54 -4.99 17.75 12.14
CA VAL A 54 -4.05 18.52 12.95
C VAL A 54 -2.68 17.85 13.01
N LEU A 55 -2.63 16.59 13.44
CA LEU A 55 -1.35 15.92 13.68
C LEU A 55 -0.66 15.53 12.36
N MET A 56 -1.39 15.03 11.36
CA MET A 56 -0.79 14.66 10.08
C MET A 56 -0.16 15.86 9.37
N GLY A 57 -0.76 17.05 9.43
CA GLY A 57 -0.21 18.26 8.80
C GLY A 57 1.08 18.79 9.42
N VAL A 58 1.45 18.30 10.62
CA VAL A 58 2.70 18.71 11.32
C VAL A 58 3.67 17.56 11.56
N THR A 59 3.37 16.39 11.03
CA THR A 59 4.19 15.17 11.19
C THR A 59 4.75 14.75 9.83
N ASP A 60 6.06 14.53 9.76
CA ASP A 60 6.68 14.01 8.55
C ASP A 60 6.22 12.57 8.27
N PRO A 61 6.06 12.16 6.98
CA PRO A 61 5.66 10.81 6.59
C PRO A 61 6.53 9.71 7.21
N GLU A 62 7.84 9.95 7.37
CA GLU A 62 8.77 9.00 8.00
C GLU A 62 8.41 8.68 9.46
N ASN A 63 7.78 9.62 10.16
CA ASN A 63 7.34 9.51 11.55
C ASN A 63 5.86 9.13 11.69
N SER A 64 5.21 8.71 10.61
CA SER A 64 3.77 8.40 10.56
C SER A 64 3.28 7.41 11.62
N LYS A 65 4.15 6.53 12.14
CA LYS A 65 3.81 5.58 13.20
C LYS A 65 3.25 6.24 14.46
N ILE A 66 3.69 7.46 14.79
CA ILE A 66 3.21 8.19 15.98
C ILE A 66 1.74 8.56 15.86
N LEU A 67 1.24 8.74 14.63
CA LEU A 67 -0.14 9.10 14.33
C LEU A 67 -1.13 7.98 14.68
N TYR A 68 -0.66 6.75 14.80
CA TYR A 68 -1.47 5.61 15.25
C TYR A 68 -1.23 5.32 16.73
N ILE A 69 0.01 5.35 17.18
CA ILE A 69 0.36 5.03 18.58
C ILE A 69 -0.26 6.04 19.55
N LEU A 70 -0.14 7.33 19.30
CA LEU A 70 -0.63 8.37 20.19
C LEU A 70 -2.17 8.31 20.37
N PRO A 71 -2.99 8.28 19.30
CA PRO A 71 -4.44 8.13 19.44
C PRO A 71 -4.87 6.81 20.11
N LEU A 72 -4.17 5.70 19.86
CA LEU A 72 -4.47 4.44 20.51
C LEU A 72 -4.20 4.51 22.02
N THR A 73 -3.17 5.22 22.47
CA THR A 73 -2.91 5.40 23.91
C THR A 73 -3.99 6.22 24.63
N CYS A 74 -4.85 6.92 23.87
CA CYS A 74 -6.01 7.63 24.46
C CYS A 74 -7.01 6.70 25.16
N ILE A 75 -6.91 5.37 24.98
CA ILE A 75 -7.67 4.39 25.77
C ILE A 75 -7.49 4.59 27.27
N PHE A 76 -6.31 5.05 27.72
CA PHE A 76 -6.05 5.30 29.13
C PHE A 76 -6.81 6.52 29.68
N LEU A 77 -7.30 7.41 28.81
CA LEU A 77 -8.12 8.56 29.18
C LEU A 77 -9.60 8.20 29.35
N ILE A 78 -10.04 7.08 28.81
CA ILE A 78 -11.45 6.66 28.78
C ILE A 78 -12.08 6.61 30.18
N PRO A 79 -11.45 6.01 31.21
CA PRO A 79 -12.03 6.00 32.56
C PRO A 79 -12.20 7.40 33.16
N THR A 80 -11.25 8.28 32.92
CA THR A 80 -11.32 9.68 33.37
C THR A 80 -12.40 10.44 32.63
N LEU A 81 -12.50 10.27 31.32
CA LEU A 81 -13.52 10.87 30.47
C LEU A 81 -14.95 10.49 30.95
N HIS A 82 -15.17 9.21 31.22
CA HIS A 82 -16.46 8.72 31.74
C HIS A 82 -16.81 9.37 33.09
N ARG A 83 -15.86 9.46 34.02
CA ARG A 83 -16.09 10.05 35.34
C ARG A 83 -16.36 11.55 35.28
N THR A 84 -15.82 12.24 34.26
CA THR A 84 -15.97 13.68 34.11
C THR A 84 -17.26 14.07 33.39
N ILE A 85 -17.67 13.29 32.38
CA ILE A 85 -18.79 13.65 31.48
C ILE A 85 -20.09 12.95 31.89
N MET A 86 -20.03 11.69 32.36
CA MET A 86 -21.20 10.90 32.63
C MET A 86 -21.78 11.24 34.00
N PRO A 87 -23.14 11.24 34.13
CA PRO A 87 -23.82 11.34 35.42
C PRO A 87 -23.39 10.21 36.37
N GLU A 88 -23.27 10.50 37.67
CA GLU A 88 -22.89 9.53 38.72
C GLU A 88 -23.71 8.21 38.64
N ARG A 89 -25.01 8.34 38.41
CA ARG A 89 -25.94 7.19 38.24
C ARG A 89 -25.53 6.19 37.15
N PHE A 90 -24.72 6.62 36.17
CA PHE A 90 -24.17 5.73 35.12
C PHE A 90 -22.81 5.18 35.55
N VAL A 91 -21.97 6.05 36.14
CA VAL A 91 -20.61 5.68 36.59
C VAL A 91 -20.64 4.53 37.60
N GLU A 92 -21.65 4.48 38.49
CA GLU A 92 -21.85 3.41 39.45
C GLU A 92 -21.98 2.02 38.83
N HIS A 93 -22.40 1.95 37.55
CA HIS A 93 -22.55 0.69 36.82
C HIS A 93 -21.30 0.27 36.05
N TYR A 94 -20.29 1.13 35.97
CA TYR A 94 -19.06 0.87 35.19
C TYR A 94 -18.04 0.07 36.01
N GLY A 95 -17.55 -1.01 35.40
CA GLY A 95 -16.55 -1.88 36.00
C GLY A 95 -15.50 -2.30 34.97
N GLY A 96 -14.65 -3.25 35.31
CA GLY A 96 -13.59 -3.73 34.43
C GLY A 96 -14.06 -4.18 33.04
N GLY A 97 -15.26 -4.82 32.99
CA GLY A 97 -15.87 -5.23 31.72
C GLY A 97 -16.30 -4.05 30.84
N THR A 98 -16.79 -2.96 31.45
CA THR A 98 -17.12 -1.72 30.72
C THR A 98 -15.89 -1.06 30.16
N TRP A 99 -14.82 -0.97 30.95
CA TRP A 99 -13.54 -0.39 30.49
C TRP A 99 -12.91 -1.19 29.34
N PHE A 100 -12.97 -2.51 29.43
CA PHE A 100 -12.49 -3.38 28.34
C PHE A 100 -13.28 -3.16 27.05
N LYS A 101 -14.63 -3.18 27.13
CA LYS A 101 -15.49 -2.92 25.98
C LYS A 101 -15.24 -1.53 25.39
N ALA A 102 -15.07 -0.51 26.23
CA ALA A 102 -14.82 0.85 25.82
C ALA A 102 -13.46 1.00 25.12
N ALA A 103 -12.40 0.40 25.65
CA ALA A 103 -11.08 0.39 25.03
C ALA A 103 -11.10 -0.32 23.68
N PHE A 104 -11.75 -1.48 23.60
CA PHE A 104 -11.93 -2.23 22.36
C PHE A 104 -12.69 -1.39 21.32
N LEU A 105 -13.82 -0.80 21.71
CA LEU A 105 -14.63 0.04 20.83
C LEU A 105 -13.85 1.25 20.33
N HIS A 106 -13.11 1.95 21.20
CA HIS A 106 -12.25 3.06 20.80
C HIS A 106 -11.22 2.63 19.77
N THR A 107 -10.50 1.55 20.03
CA THR A 107 -9.45 1.03 19.13
C THR A 107 -10.01 0.75 17.74
N PHE A 108 -11.07 -0.04 17.64
CA PHE A 108 -11.62 -0.41 16.33
C PHE A 108 -12.30 0.76 15.61
N THR A 109 -12.99 1.64 16.35
CA THR A 109 -13.59 2.83 15.76
C THR A 109 -12.51 3.78 15.24
N PHE A 110 -11.45 4.03 16.02
CA PHE A 110 -10.33 4.84 15.60
C PHE A 110 -9.67 4.26 14.33
N LEU A 111 -9.35 2.97 14.31
CA LEU A 111 -8.70 2.34 13.15
C LEU A 111 -9.60 2.39 11.91
N ALA A 112 -10.91 2.11 12.05
CA ALA A 112 -11.84 2.15 10.94
C ALA A 112 -12.00 3.57 10.36
N LEU A 113 -12.16 4.58 11.24
CA LEU A 113 -12.27 5.97 10.82
C LEU A 113 -10.94 6.51 10.26
N SER A 114 -9.80 6.12 10.84
CA SER A 114 -8.49 6.48 10.31
C SER A 114 -8.32 5.95 8.89
N PHE A 115 -8.60 4.67 8.68
CA PHE A 115 -8.53 4.07 7.35
C PHE A 115 -9.43 4.82 6.35
N LEU A 116 -10.64 5.17 6.75
CA LEU A 116 -11.56 5.93 5.89
C LEU A 116 -11.01 7.32 5.54
N LEU A 117 -10.45 8.04 6.53
CA LEU A 117 -10.05 9.44 6.35
C LEU A 117 -8.68 9.62 5.67
N VAL A 118 -7.84 8.58 5.62
CA VAL A 118 -6.53 8.65 4.95
C VAL A 118 -6.53 8.05 3.54
N ASN A 119 -7.67 7.50 3.11
CA ASN A 119 -7.84 6.92 1.77
C ASN A 119 -8.91 7.69 0.98
N PRO A 120 -8.95 7.56 -0.36
CA PRO A 120 -9.95 8.18 -1.19
C PRO A 120 -11.40 7.85 -0.74
N PRO A 121 -12.31 8.82 -0.80
CA PRO A 121 -12.17 10.17 -1.33
C PRO A 121 -11.70 11.24 -0.31
N PHE A 122 -11.39 10.87 0.94
CA PHE A 122 -11.11 11.80 2.04
C PHE A 122 -9.63 12.11 2.26
N GLY A 123 -8.74 11.32 1.69
CA GLY A 123 -7.30 11.45 1.78
C GLY A 123 -6.62 10.61 0.73
N ASP A 124 -5.30 10.74 0.64
CA ASP A 124 -4.48 9.96 -0.26
C ASP A 124 -3.04 9.93 0.26
N ILE A 125 -2.68 8.85 0.92
CA ILE A 125 -1.36 8.66 1.52
C ILE A 125 -0.55 7.54 0.86
N ALA A 126 -1.12 6.88 -0.15
CA ALA A 126 -0.47 5.82 -0.87
C ALA A 126 0.26 6.41 -2.08
N ALA A 127 1.55 6.11 -2.22
CA ALA A 127 2.28 6.50 -3.42
C ALA A 127 1.93 5.56 -4.59
N PRO A 128 1.95 6.07 -5.84
CA PRO A 128 1.79 5.23 -7.02
C PRO A 128 2.83 4.12 -7.04
N GLU A 129 2.39 2.92 -7.40
CA GLU A 129 3.23 1.73 -7.48
C GLU A 129 3.33 1.20 -8.89
N LEU A 130 4.34 0.36 -9.14
CA LEU A 130 4.49 -0.33 -10.42
C LEU A 130 3.28 -1.25 -10.67
N ALA A 131 2.57 -1.04 -11.79
CA ALA A 131 1.36 -1.79 -12.09
C ALA A 131 1.61 -3.30 -12.26
N LYS A 132 2.78 -3.67 -12.86
CA LYS A 132 3.14 -5.09 -13.02
C LYS A 132 4.65 -5.31 -13.07
N SER A 133 5.28 -4.82 -14.12
CA SER A 133 6.71 -5.04 -14.44
C SER A 133 7.26 -3.84 -15.20
N TRP A 134 8.55 -3.84 -15.40
CA TRP A 134 9.25 -2.86 -16.23
C TRP A 134 10.10 -3.57 -17.28
N THR A 135 10.42 -2.87 -18.33
CA THR A 135 11.33 -3.34 -19.38
C THR A 135 12.13 -2.18 -19.98
N VAL A 136 13.16 -2.51 -20.72
CA VAL A 136 13.83 -1.59 -21.65
C VAL A 136 13.66 -2.16 -23.05
N ILE A 137 13.33 -1.31 -24.01
CA ILE A 137 13.28 -1.66 -25.42
C ILE A 137 14.34 -0.88 -26.20
N ALA A 138 14.74 -1.41 -27.32
CA ALA A 138 15.54 -0.71 -28.35
C ALA A 138 14.67 -0.46 -29.56
N ASP A 139 14.67 0.79 -30.05
CA ASP A 139 13.93 1.23 -31.24
C ASP A 139 14.92 1.81 -32.23
N ASP A 140 15.12 1.13 -33.34
CA ASP A 140 16.00 1.58 -34.42
C ASP A 140 15.28 2.40 -35.53
N GLY A 141 13.98 2.64 -35.32
CA GLY A 141 13.07 3.34 -36.24
C GLY A 141 12.41 2.43 -37.29
N GLU A 142 12.80 1.17 -37.35
CA GLU A 142 12.18 0.14 -38.25
C GLU A 142 11.52 -0.94 -37.40
N GLU A 143 12.18 -1.38 -36.31
CA GLU A 143 11.76 -2.45 -35.46
C GLU A 143 11.98 -2.11 -33.96
N ILE A 144 11.13 -2.66 -33.10
CA ILE A 144 11.31 -2.63 -31.65
C ILE A 144 11.81 -3.97 -31.18
N GLU A 145 12.97 -3.96 -30.52
CA GLU A 145 13.56 -5.15 -29.91
C GLU A 145 13.38 -5.16 -28.40
N TYR A 146 13.18 -6.37 -27.86
CA TYR A 146 13.11 -6.65 -26.43
C TYR A 146 14.33 -7.45 -25.97
N PRO A 147 14.70 -7.39 -24.67
CA PRO A 147 15.66 -8.31 -24.09
C PRO A 147 15.14 -9.76 -24.15
N PHE A 148 16.01 -10.73 -23.87
CA PHE A 148 15.63 -12.15 -23.81
C PHE A 148 14.48 -12.37 -22.80
N ASP A 149 14.62 -11.88 -21.59
CA ASP A 149 13.52 -11.77 -20.64
C ASP A 149 12.78 -10.47 -20.90
N VAL A 150 11.68 -10.53 -21.64
CA VAL A 150 10.96 -9.35 -22.15
C VAL A 150 10.54 -8.33 -21.09
N SER A 151 10.48 -8.72 -19.82
CA SER A 151 10.23 -7.80 -18.69
C SER A 151 10.55 -8.45 -17.36
N THR A 152 10.76 -7.64 -16.32
CA THR A 152 11.01 -8.12 -14.96
C THR A 152 10.20 -7.38 -13.90
N LYS A 153 9.90 -8.10 -12.80
CA LYS A 153 9.44 -7.53 -11.52
C LYS A 153 10.60 -7.28 -10.56
N GLY A 154 11.75 -7.85 -10.88
CA GLY A 154 12.98 -7.68 -10.11
C GLY A 154 13.63 -6.34 -10.32
N THR A 155 14.82 -6.19 -9.80
CA THR A 155 15.62 -4.96 -9.90
C THR A 155 16.60 -4.96 -11.06
N THR A 156 16.83 -6.10 -11.71
CA THR A 156 17.82 -6.25 -12.79
C THR A 156 17.18 -6.80 -14.05
N LEU A 157 17.50 -6.20 -15.17
CA LEU A 157 17.17 -6.64 -16.52
C LEU A 157 18.47 -6.83 -17.31
N THR A 158 18.61 -7.98 -17.96
CA THR A 158 19.80 -8.28 -18.74
C THR A 158 19.47 -8.19 -20.23
N TRP A 159 20.30 -7.47 -20.98
CA TRP A 159 20.22 -7.34 -22.43
C TRP A 159 21.42 -8.02 -23.10
N HIS A 160 21.17 -8.92 -24.02
CA HIS A 160 22.19 -9.60 -24.81
C HIS A 160 22.27 -8.98 -26.22
N THR A 161 23.41 -8.42 -26.59
CA THR A 161 23.59 -7.68 -27.86
C THR A 161 24.06 -8.54 -29.05
N ASN A 162 24.17 -9.87 -28.86
CA ASN A 162 24.49 -10.83 -29.93
C ASN A 162 25.72 -10.45 -30.81
N GLY A 163 26.76 -9.96 -30.17
CA GLY A 163 28.01 -9.61 -30.87
C GLY A 163 28.23 -8.11 -31.09
N SER A 164 27.25 -7.27 -30.76
CA SER A 164 27.44 -5.82 -30.72
C SER A 164 27.97 -5.34 -29.36
N THR A 165 28.83 -4.33 -29.34
CA THR A 165 29.31 -3.68 -28.12
C THR A 165 28.29 -2.69 -27.53
N ASN A 166 27.23 -2.40 -28.26
CA ASN A 166 26.19 -1.45 -27.85
C ASN A 166 24.83 -2.05 -28.09
N LEU A 167 23.85 -1.66 -27.26
CA LEU A 167 22.45 -1.79 -27.57
C LEU A 167 22.12 -0.77 -28.63
N GLN A 168 21.83 -1.24 -29.86
CA GLN A 168 21.64 -0.38 -31.02
C GLN A 168 20.28 0.29 -31.01
N GLY A 169 20.23 1.56 -31.47
CA GLY A 169 19.00 2.35 -31.52
C GLY A 169 18.71 3.12 -30.23
N ASP A 170 17.50 3.64 -30.17
CA ASP A 170 17.00 4.43 -29.04
C ASP A 170 16.50 3.53 -27.91
N ALA A 171 17.13 3.62 -26.76
CA ALA A 171 16.75 2.84 -25.58
C ALA A 171 15.63 3.55 -24.81
N TRP A 172 14.52 2.86 -24.61
CA TRP A 172 13.36 3.36 -23.88
C TRP A 172 13.05 2.47 -22.69
N LEU A 173 12.98 3.09 -21.49
CA LEU A 173 12.46 2.43 -20.29
C LEU A 173 10.93 2.52 -20.30
N LEU A 174 10.28 1.36 -20.21
CA LEU A 174 8.82 1.24 -20.23
C LEU A 174 8.32 0.61 -18.93
N PHE A 175 7.29 1.20 -18.35
CA PHE A 175 6.56 0.64 -17.21
C PHE A 175 5.15 1.25 -17.12
N GLY A 176 4.28 0.61 -16.33
CA GLY A 176 2.98 1.15 -15.96
C GLY A 176 2.94 1.50 -14.48
N LEU A 177 2.24 2.56 -14.12
CA LEU A 177 1.92 2.91 -12.74
C LEU A 177 0.45 2.64 -12.44
N MET A 178 0.18 2.16 -11.24
CA MET A 178 -1.15 2.06 -10.65
C MET A 178 -1.21 2.82 -9.34
N ASP A 179 -2.38 3.33 -9.01
CA ASP A 179 -2.63 4.03 -7.76
C ASP A 179 -4.04 3.73 -7.24
N ASN A 180 -4.27 4.00 -5.94
CA ASN A 180 -5.56 3.80 -5.28
C ASN A 180 -6.60 4.88 -5.63
N LYS A 181 -6.16 5.99 -6.21
CA LYS A 181 -7.00 7.11 -6.63
C LYS A 181 -6.93 7.32 -8.13
N ASN A 182 -5.81 7.80 -8.61
CA ASN A 182 -5.54 8.08 -10.02
C ASN A 182 -4.07 8.48 -10.17
N SER A 183 -3.32 7.81 -10.99
CA SER A 183 -1.90 8.12 -11.27
C SER A 183 -1.69 9.24 -12.31
N ASP A 184 -2.77 9.86 -12.85
CA ASP A 184 -2.67 10.90 -13.90
C ASP A 184 -1.88 12.15 -13.47
N GLY A 185 -1.78 12.40 -12.17
CA GLY A 185 -1.02 13.51 -11.59
C GLY A 185 0.43 13.17 -11.24
N ALA A 186 0.84 11.92 -11.39
CA ALA A 186 2.17 11.49 -11.01
C ALA A 186 3.25 12.06 -11.94
N THR A 187 4.30 12.60 -11.36
CA THR A 187 5.51 13.03 -12.08
C THR A 187 6.59 11.96 -11.92
N VAL A 188 7.28 11.67 -13.01
CA VAL A 188 8.33 10.67 -13.05
C VAL A 188 9.65 11.32 -13.44
N ASN A 189 10.65 11.19 -12.56
CA ASN A 189 12.02 11.62 -12.82
C ASN A 189 12.93 10.38 -12.86
N VAL A 190 13.67 10.22 -13.95
CA VAL A 190 14.57 9.10 -14.15
C VAL A 190 15.99 9.60 -14.29
N THR A 191 16.91 8.96 -13.58
CA THR A 191 18.35 9.19 -13.74
C THR A 191 19.01 7.85 -14.07
N ARG A 192 19.70 7.79 -15.20
CA ARG A 192 20.56 6.67 -15.59
C ARG A 192 22.02 7.02 -15.30
N THR A 193 22.69 6.20 -14.54
CA THR A 193 24.13 6.35 -14.26
C THR A 193 24.91 5.24 -14.98
N TYR A 194 25.84 5.63 -15.80
CA TYR A 194 26.77 4.72 -16.49
C TYR A 194 28.21 5.21 -16.29
N GLN A 195 29.10 4.32 -15.84
CA GLN A 195 30.51 4.66 -15.54
C GLN A 195 30.66 5.92 -14.66
N ASN A 196 29.85 6.02 -13.62
CA ASN A 196 29.74 7.18 -12.70
C ASN A 196 29.28 8.50 -13.36
N SER A 197 28.78 8.47 -14.58
CA SER A 197 28.20 9.63 -15.27
C SER A 197 26.68 9.55 -15.24
N PRO A 198 25.99 10.43 -14.49
CA PRO A 198 24.54 10.48 -14.48
C PRO A 198 24.00 11.20 -15.72
N THR A 199 22.93 10.68 -16.29
CA THR A 199 22.16 11.27 -17.37
C THR A 199 20.69 11.24 -16.99
N THR A 200 19.99 12.36 -17.18
CA THR A 200 18.55 12.42 -16.92
C THR A 200 17.82 11.80 -18.11
N GLY A 201 16.89 10.86 -17.83
CA GLY A 201 16.01 10.31 -18.83
C GLY A 201 14.94 11.34 -19.23
N GLU A 202 14.57 11.33 -20.50
CA GLU A 202 13.57 12.25 -21.04
C GLU A 202 12.19 11.56 -21.10
N LEU A 203 11.23 12.09 -20.34
CA LEU A 203 9.86 11.59 -20.37
C LEU A 203 9.18 11.97 -21.70
N ASN A 204 8.66 10.97 -22.40
CA ASN A 204 7.80 11.17 -23.55
C ASN A 204 6.45 10.48 -23.32
N THR A 205 5.48 11.26 -22.87
CA THR A 205 4.16 10.74 -22.48
C THR A 205 3.37 10.15 -23.65
N SER A 206 3.64 10.56 -24.89
CA SER A 206 2.93 10.06 -26.08
C SER A 206 3.61 8.84 -26.70
N TYR A 207 4.92 8.64 -26.48
CA TYR A 207 5.68 7.60 -27.18
C TYR A 207 5.06 6.20 -27.03
N TYR A 208 4.65 5.83 -25.81
CA TYR A 208 4.04 4.51 -25.56
C TYR A 208 2.73 4.32 -26.34
N ILE A 209 1.90 5.37 -26.38
CA ILE A 209 0.59 5.32 -27.04
C ILE A 209 0.76 5.36 -28.56
N ASP A 210 1.62 6.24 -29.06
CA ASP A 210 1.87 6.44 -30.50
C ASP A 210 2.51 5.19 -31.13
N ASN A 211 3.35 4.45 -30.36
CA ASN A 211 4.03 3.25 -30.81
C ASN A 211 3.42 1.94 -30.27
N LEU A 212 2.21 1.97 -29.72
CA LEU A 212 1.59 0.82 -29.03
C LEU A 212 1.58 -0.46 -29.86
N GLU A 213 1.28 -0.35 -31.16
CA GLU A 213 1.24 -1.52 -32.07
C GLU A 213 2.66 -2.04 -32.37
N ALA A 214 3.66 -1.18 -32.52
CA ALA A 214 5.05 -1.58 -32.68
C ALA A 214 5.58 -2.24 -31.39
N ILE A 215 5.26 -1.67 -30.23
CA ILE A 215 5.60 -2.22 -28.91
C ILE A 215 4.98 -3.62 -28.74
N LYS A 216 3.71 -3.82 -29.11
CA LYS A 216 3.05 -5.12 -29.04
C LYS A 216 3.61 -6.17 -29.98
N ASN A 217 4.11 -5.74 -31.12
CA ASN A 217 4.66 -6.61 -32.17
C ASN A 217 6.19 -6.70 -32.15
N GLY A 218 6.82 -6.07 -31.16
CA GLY A 218 8.27 -6.08 -31.01
C GLY A 218 8.84 -7.49 -30.85
N THR A 219 10.05 -7.68 -31.29
CA THR A 219 10.72 -8.97 -31.32
C THR A 219 11.57 -9.23 -30.08
N SER A 220 11.69 -10.49 -29.69
CA SER A 220 12.60 -10.96 -28.66
C SER A 220 13.26 -12.26 -29.15
N SER A 221 14.51 -12.46 -28.75
CA SER A 221 15.23 -13.72 -29.05
C SER A 221 14.63 -14.94 -28.34
N SER A 222 13.81 -14.76 -27.28
CA SER A 222 13.08 -15.84 -26.61
C SER A 222 11.78 -16.26 -27.29
N ASN A 223 11.33 -15.55 -28.33
CA ASN A 223 9.99 -15.67 -28.93
C ASN A 223 8.84 -15.43 -27.93
N ASP A 224 9.09 -14.77 -26.82
CA ASP A 224 8.07 -14.35 -25.88
C ASP A 224 7.23 -13.19 -26.44
N THR A 225 5.99 -13.12 -26.00
CA THR A 225 5.12 -12.00 -26.38
C THR A 225 5.48 -10.75 -25.60
N SER A 226 5.26 -9.58 -26.19
CA SER A 226 5.47 -8.29 -25.53
C SER A 226 4.79 -8.23 -24.15
N PRO A 227 5.43 -7.61 -23.15
CA PRO A 227 4.90 -7.57 -21.81
C PRO A 227 3.64 -6.69 -21.73
N ASN A 228 2.64 -7.15 -20.98
CA ASN A 228 1.53 -6.28 -20.60
C ASN A 228 1.93 -5.46 -19.37
N LEU A 229 2.35 -4.22 -19.58
CA LEU A 229 2.82 -3.31 -18.51
C LEU A 229 1.68 -2.59 -17.79
N THR A 230 0.50 -2.49 -18.42
CA THR A 230 -0.71 -1.84 -17.90
C THR A 230 -1.88 -2.84 -17.89
N PRO A 231 -1.90 -3.80 -16.95
CA PRO A 231 -2.87 -4.88 -16.95
C PRO A 231 -4.31 -4.44 -16.70
N HIS A 232 -4.54 -3.28 -16.09
CA HIS A 232 -5.88 -2.78 -15.72
C HIS A 232 -6.40 -1.70 -16.68
N GLY A 233 -5.87 -1.63 -17.89
CA GLY A 233 -6.37 -0.74 -18.95
C GLY A 233 -6.39 0.73 -18.55
N ASP A 234 -7.57 1.32 -18.46
CA ASP A 234 -7.75 2.75 -18.20
C ASP A 234 -7.35 3.20 -16.76
N GLN A 235 -7.03 2.28 -15.87
CA GLN A 235 -6.62 2.59 -14.49
C GLN A 235 -5.10 2.70 -14.35
N ASP A 236 -4.36 2.00 -15.20
CA ASP A 236 -2.91 2.00 -15.18
C ASP A 236 -2.38 3.03 -16.19
N GLN A 237 -1.46 3.88 -15.77
CA GLN A 237 -0.84 4.87 -16.64
C GLN A 237 0.49 4.36 -17.20
N PRO A 238 0.67 4.30 -18.54
CA PRO A 238 1.93 3.90 -19.14
C PRO A 238 2.93 5.06 -19.15
N PHE A 239 4.21 4.73 -18.95
CA PHE A 239 5.33 5.64 -19.04
C PHE A 239 6.37 5.12 -20.00
N ALA A 240 6.93 6.03 -20.81
CA ALA A 240 8.07 5.79 -21.66
C ALA A 240 9.12 6.87 -21.40
N ILE A 241 10.32 6.45 -21.05
CA ILE A 241 11.44 7.33 -20.72
C ILE A 241 12.59 7.02 -21.66
N PHE A 242 13.02 7.99 -22.43
CA PHE A 242 14.20 7.87 -23.26
C PHE A 242 15.47 7.85 -22.40
N LEU A 243 16.26 6.78 -22.50
CA LEU A 243 17.49 6.60 -21.75
C LEU A 243 18.75 7.02 -22.52
N GLY A 244 18.68 7.10 -23.83
CA GLY A 244 19.77 7.46 -24.72
C GLY A 244 19.84 6.54 -25.95
N THR A 245 20.67 6.90 -26.91
CA THR A 245 20.90 6.13 -28.15
C THR A 245 22.18 5.32 -28.03
N ASP A 246 22.19 4.11 -28.58
CA ASP A 246 23.37 3.23 -28.67
C ASP A 246 24.05 2.99 -27.30
N LEU A 247 23.30 2.55 -26.31
CA LEU A 247 23.82 2.35 -24.95
C LEU A 247 24.96 1.31 -24.95
N GLY A 248 26.10 1.70 -24.38
CA GLY A 248 27.30 0.88 -24.33
C GLY A 248 27.16 -0.35 -23.43
N GLU A 249 27.99 -1.37 -23.70
CA GLU A 249 28.10 -2.58 -22.85
C GLU A 249 28.47 -2.24 -21.40
N GLY A 250 27.85 -2.95 -20.45
CA GLY A 250 28.08 -2.83 -19.01
C GLY A 250 26.83 -2.56 -18.20
N THR A 251 27.05 -2.09 -16.97
CA THR A 251 25.99 -1.86 -15.99
C THR A 251 25.50 -0.42 -16.04
N HIS A 252 24.20 -0.24 -16.25
CA HIS A 252 23.51 1.04 -16.17
C HIS A 252 22.59 1.02 -14.94
N GLU A 253 22.89 1.87 -13.97
CA GLU A 253 22.04 2.05 -12.80
C GLU A 253 20.94 3.05 -13.12
N ILE A 254 19.69 2.69 -12.89
CA ILE A 254 18.50 3.50 -13.19
C ILE A 254 17.77 3.79 -11.88
N THR A 255 17.72 5.08 -11.52
CA THR A 255 16.91 5.54 -10.39
C THR A 255 15.65 6.19 -10.94
N VAL A 256 14.49 5.69 -10.51
CA VAL A 256 13.17 6.20 -10.88
C VAL A 256 12.53 6.78 -9.64
N VAL A 257 12.27 8.08 -9.63
CA VAL A 257 11.56 8.79 -8.56
C VAL A 257 10.19 9.19 -9.08
N ILE A 258 9.17 8.69 -8.43
CA ILE A 258 7.77 8.96 -8.73
C ILE A 258 7.23 9.83 -7.61
N THR A 259 6.63 10.96 -7.98
CA THR A 259 6.08 11.93 -7.03
C THR A 259 4.65 12.25 -7.43
N GLU A 260 3.76 12.23 -6.45
CA GLU A 260 2.35 12.57 -6.62
C GLU A 260 1.92 13.53 -5.52
N ASP A 261 1.00 14.44 -5.86
CA ASP A 261 0.37 15.36 -4.90
C ASP A 261 -0.72 14.62 -4.12
N GLY A 262 -0.32 14.00 -3.03
CA GLY A 262 -1.20 13.29 -2.11
C GLY A 262 -1.89 14.23 -1.11
N ASP A 263 -2.63 13.65 -0.16
CA ASP A 263 -3.30 14.40 0.91
C ASP A 263 -3.23 13.64 2.25
N PRO A 264 -2.52 14.14 3.25
CA PRO A 264 -1.96 15.50 3.45
C PRO A 264 -0.50 15.67 3.02
N TRP A 265 0.15 14.65 2.48
CA TRP A 265 1.57 14.66 2.13
C TRP A 265 1.76 14.47 0.63
N GLU A 266 2.90 14.91 0.13
CA GLU A 266 3.41 14.46 -1.14
C GLU A 266 3.78 12.98 -1.04
N ASN A 267 3.26 12.17 -1.96
CA ASN A 267 3.55 10.75 -2.04
C ASN A 267 4.77 10.53 -2.92
N VAL A 268 5.80 9.88 -2.40
CA VAL A 268 7.05 9.64 -3.13
C VAL A 268 7.40 8.17 -3.09
N GLN A 269 7.62 7.58 -4.27
CA GLN A 269 8.12 6.22 -4.44
C GLN A 269 9.42 6.25 -5.24
N THR A 270 10.43 5.50 -4.79
CA THR A 270 11.71 5.40 -5.51
C THR A 270 12.02 3.94 -5.83
N TYR A 271 12.36 3.69 -7.09
CA TYR A 271 12.87 2.40 -7.55
C TYR A 271 14.33 2.54 -7.97
N TYR A 272 15.10 1.50 -7.67
CA TYR A 272 16.49 1.34 -8.09
C TYR A 272 16.57 0.11 -8.98
N TRP A 273 16.78 0.33 -10.29
CA TRP A 273 16.85 -0.71 -11.28
C TRP A 273 18.24 -0.74 -11.93
N THR A 274 18.57 -1.89 -12.48
CA THR A 274 19.84 -2.10 -13.19
C THR A 274 19.54 -2.71 -14.54
N LEU A 275 20.09 -2.08 -15.59
CA LEU A 275 20.14 -2.65 -16.92
C LEU A 275 21.57 -3.13 -17.16
N GLU A 276 21.74 -4.43 -17.35
CA GLU A 276 23.03 -5.05 -17.70
C GLU A 276 23.05 -5.33 -19.20
N ILE A 277 23.93 -4.66 -19.95
CA ILE A 277 24.14 -4.89 -21.37
C ILE A 277 25.38 -5.78 -21.54
N ILE A 278 25.17 -6.98 -22.08
CA ILE A 278 26.18 -8.03 -22.18
C ILE A 278 26.33 -8.46 -23.63
N ASN A 279 27.59 -8.48 -24.12
CA ASN A 279 27.90 -8.91 -25.47
C ASN A 279 28.10 -10.44 -25.58
N ILE A 280 27.05 -11.19 -25.20
CA ILE A 280 26.98 -12.65 -25.43
C ILE A 280 25.60 -13.05 -25.90
N SER A 281 25.55 -14.13 -26.71
CA SER A 281 24.28 -14.72 -27.07
C SER A 281 23.63 -15.41 -25.85
N PRO A 282 22.33 -15.26 -25.61
CA PRO A 282 21.64 -15.97 -24.55
C PRO A 282 21.75 -17.51 -24.70
N PHE A 283 21.95 -18.00 -25.92
CA PHE A 283 22.13 -19.43 -26.19
C PHE A 283 23.51 -19.97 -25.80
N ASP A 284 24.51 -19.08 -25.58
CA ASP A 284 25.85 -19.49 -25.16
C ASP A 284 25.94 -19.65 -23.63
N GLN A 285 24.96 -19.13 -22.85
CA GLN A 285 24.93 -19.25 -21.40
C GLN A 285 24.67 -20.68 -20.92
N ASP A 286 23.85 -21.45 -21.63
CA ASP A 286 23.54 -22.85 -21.26
C ASP A 286 24.74 -23.78 -21.40
N SER A 287 25.76 -23.38 -22.16
CA SER A 287 27.01 -24.12 -22.35
C SER A 287 28.07 -23.85 -21.27
N ILE A 288 27.90 -22.83 -20.44
CA ILE A 288 28.87 -22.43 -19.41
C ILE A 288 28.47 -22.96 -18.02
N SER A 289 27.25 -23.44 -17.87
CA SER A 289 26.71 -23.96 -16.60
C SER A 289 26.79 -25.47 -16.44
N GLU A 290 27.42 -26.21 -17.36
CA GLU A 290 27.85 -27.60 -17.24
C GLU A 290 29.35 -27.68 -16.86
#